data_ad8166cb491fe91cbaa83eb26b5c0441
#
_entry.id   ad8166cb491fe91cbaa83eb26b5c0441
#
_cell.length_a   1.000
_cell.length_b   1.000
_cell.length_c   1.000
_cell.angle_alpha   90.00
_cell.angle_beta   90.00
_cell.angle_gamma   90.00
#
_symmetry.space_group_name_H-M   'P 1'
#
loop_
_entity.id
_entity.type
_entity.pdbx_description
1 polymer ?
#
loop_
_entity_poly.entity_id
_entity_poly.type
_entity_poly.pdbx_seq_one_letter_code
_entity_poly.pdbx_strand_id
1 'polypeptide(L)'
;MRIASIETVVFDLPTIRPHKLAMATINQQSLVLVRVRDEEGHEGLGEASVIPHYGAETIEAIQLVIDRYLAPALIGRDPAAFEALVAAMDVTIKDNGYAKAAIEMACVDLAARRLGVPASALFGAAVRDTLPILLVLGGGEADADCALADEMLDKRLHNRFLVKIGKAEPDSDVARAIAVKAHVGDRAIVHVDVNQSWDESTATRGIARLEDGGIAVVEQPLPRADIDGMRRLSERFAVPIMADEAIETVEDALAYARVRAADAFSIKLTKQGGLLRTRKVASIAEAAGLTLFGGTMLESGVGTAASAQLFSTVRALHWGCQLFGPLLFADTITVEQPVYRDFELQVPAGPGFGMSIDEDKLAFYARDRPRTSIRTAA
;
A
#
# COMPACT_ATOMS: atom_id res chain seq x y z
N MET A 1 18.82 23.87 2.77
CA MET A 1 18.84 22.54 3.43
C MET A 1 19.41 21.53 2.44
N ARG A 2 20.29 20.64 2.88
CA ARG A 2 20.90 19.63 1.99
C ARG A 2 20.92 18.27 2.67
N ILE A 3 20.70 17.22 1.92
CA ILE A 3 20.83 15.83 2.39
C ILE A 3 22.30 15.59 2.74
N ALA A 4 22.59 15.28 4.00
CA ALA A 4 23.93 14.95 4.49
C ALA A 4 24.20 13.45 4.40
N SER A 5 23.21 12.61 4.74
CA SER A 5 23.32 11.16 4.67
C SER A 5 22.00 10.48 4.34
N ILE A 6 22.09 9.31 3.74
CA ILE A 6 21.00 8.35 3.54
C ILE A 6 21.48 7.02 4.12
N GLU A 7 20.71 6.48 5.05
CA GLU A 7 20.99 5.20 5.72
C GLU A 7 19.89 4.20 5.39
N THR A 8 20.28 2.95 5.16
CA THR A 8 19.36 1.82 4.95
C THR A 8 19.59 0.73 5.98
N VAL A 9 18.51 0.15 6.48
CA VAL A 9 18.51 -1.03 7.36
C VAL A 9 17.48 -2.01 6.86
N VAL A 10 17.89 -3.25 6.54
CA VAL A 10 16.95 -4.35 6.29
C VAL A 10 16.57 -4.97 7.61
N PHE A 11 15.28 -5.16 7.84
CA PHE A 11 14.77 -5.80 9.05
C PHE A 11 13.60 -6.72 8.72
N ASP A 12 13.36 -7.69 9.61
CA ASP A 12 12.37 -8.76 9.42
C ASP A 12 11.41 -8.81 10.61
N LEU A 13 10.13 -8.61 10.36
CA LEU A 13 9.09 -8.71 11.40
C LEU A 13 8.33 -10.03 11.25
N PRO A 14 8.27 -10.86 12.31
CA PRO A 14 7.46 -12.07 12.30
C PRO A 14 5.97 -11.73 12.34
N THR A 15 5.15 -12.55 11.66
CA THR A 15 3.69 -12.42 11.73
C THR A 15 3.13 -13.16 12.95
N ILE A 16 2.05 -12.66 13.54
CA ILE A 16 1.33 -13.31 14.66
C ILE A 16 0.83 -14.70 14.26
N ARG A 17 0.43 -14.86 12.99
CA ARG A 17 -0.01 -16.12 12.38
C ARG A 17 0.38 -16.11 10.90
N PRO A 18 0.50 -17.29 10.25
CA PRO A 18 0.75 -17.36 8.83
C PRO A 18 -0.29 -16.55 8.04
N HIS A 19 0.16 -15.56 7.29
CA HIS A 19 -0.70 -14.76 6.43
C HIS A 19 -0.73 -15.37 5.03
N LYS A 20 -1.89 -15.93 4.65
CA LYS A 20 -2.07 -16.61 3.38
C LYS A 20 -2.53 -15.62 2.30
N LEU A 21 -1.74 -15.55 1.24
CA LEU A 21 -2.07 -14.85 -0.01
C LEU A 21 -2.42 -15.87 -1.11
N ALA A 22 -2.97 -15.43 -2.22
CA ALA A 22 -3.25 -16.30 -3.36
C ALA A 22 -1.99 -17.07 -3.82
N MET A 23 -0.83 -16.41 -3.84
CA MET A 23 0.43 -16.90 -4.41
C MET A 23 1.50 -17.30 -3.37
N ALA A 24 1.32 -16.94 -2.09
CA ALA A 24 2.34 -17.17 -1.04
C ALA A 24 1.74 -17.27 0.35
N THR A 25 2.50 -17.84 1.29
CA THR A 25 2.22 -17.74 2.74
C THR A 25 3.36 -16.97 3.40
N ILE A 26 3.02 -15.89 4.08
CA ILE A 26 3.99 -15.02 4.76
C ILE A 26 3.98 -15.33 6.24
N ASN A 27 5.12 -15.77 6.78
CA ASN A 27 5.37 -15.98 8.21
C ASN A 27 6.22 -14.86 8.81
N GLN A 28 6.86 -14.08 7.94
CA GLN A 28 7.76 -12.99 8.25
C GLN A 28 7.77 -12.02 7.08
N GLN A 29 7.66 -10.72 7.37
CA GLN A 29 7.77 -9.68 6.37
C GLN A 29 9.14 -9.04 6.43
N SER A 30 9.80 -8.95 5.29
CA SER A 30 11.07 -8.25 5.13
C SER A 30 10.83 -6.83 4.65
N LEU A 31 11.51 -5.87 5.27
CA LEU A 31 11.35 -4.44 5.01
C LEU A 31 12.71 -3.74 4.95
N VAL A 32 12.76 -2.61 4.27
CA VAL A 32 13.90 -1.69 4.31
C VAL A 32 13.46 -0.40 4.96
N LEU A 33 14.06 -0.06 6.10
CA LEU A 33 13.96 1.28 6.66
C LEU A 33 14.98 2.19 5.96
N VAL A 34 14.54 3.38 5.57
CA VAL A 34 15.40 4.44 5.01
C VAL A 34 15.34 5.64 5.93
N ARG A 35 16.51 6.16 6.30
CA ARG A 35 16.68 7.40 7.06
C ARG A 35 17.39 8.43 6.22
N VAL A 36 16.79 9.58 6.04
CA VAL A 36 17.43 10.73 5.40
C VAL A 36 17.73 11.76 6.48
N ARG A 37 19.00 12.16 6.60
CA ARG A 37 19.41 13.24 7.50
C ARG A 37 19.91 14.44 6.72
N ASP A 38 19.56 15.63 7.18
CA ASP A 38 20.09 16.87 6.63
C ASP A 38 21.37 17.34 7.35
N GLU A 39 21.99 18.40 6.82
CA GLU A 39 23.22 19.01 7.40
C GLU A 39 22.97 19.63 8.80
N GLU A 40 21.73 19.83 9.21
CA GLU A 40 21.34 20.37 10.52
C GLU A 40 21.02 19.25 11.53
N GLY A 41 21.05 17.98 11.08
CA GLY A 41 20.81 16.81 11.93
C GLY A 41 19.34 16.39 12.06
N HIS A 42 18.42 17.01 11.33
CA HIS A 42 17.04 16.53 11.30
C HIS A 42 16.96 15.23 10.52
N GLU A 43 16.05 14.35 10.93
CA GLU A 43 15.86 13.02 10.34
C GLU A 43 14.44 12.86 9.83
N GLY A 44 14.31 12.21 8.68
CA GLY A 44 13.05 11.71 8.14
C GLY A 44 13.13 10.22 7.85
N LEU A 45 11.99 9.55 7.99
CA LEU A 45 11.83 8.10 7.90
C LEU A 45 11.05 7.72 6.65
N GLY A 46 11.51 6.67 5.98
CA GLY A 46 10.80 6.04 4.86
C GLY A 46 10.93 4.52 4.94
N GLU A 47 10.06 3.84 4.25
CA GLU A 47 10.01 2.37 4.30
C GLU A 47 9.68 1.80 2.94
N ALA A 48 10.35 0.71 2.57
CA ALA A 48 9.92 -0.16 1.49
C ALA A 48 9.56 -1.54 2.02
N SER A 49 8.41 -2.03 1.60
CA SER A 49 7.92 -3.38 1.82
C SER A 49 7.67 -4.03 0.47
N VAL A 50 8.03 -5.31 0.33
CA VAL A 50 7.82 -6.04 -0.91
C VAL A 50 7.31 -7.45 -0.66
N ILE A 51 6.43 -7.89 -1.54
CA ILE A 51 6.00 -9.27 -1.66
C ILE A 51 6.53 -9.75 -3.02
N PRO A 52 7.62 -10.55 -3.07
CA PRO A 52 8.31 -10.88 -4.32
C PRO A 52 7.43 -11.53 -5.39
N HIS A 53 6.37 -12.23 -4.98
CA HIS A 53 5.41 -12.86 -5.91
C HIS A 53 4.42 -11.85 -6.52
N TYR A 54 4.34 -10.65 -5.96
CA TYR A 54 3.43 -9.60 -6.41
C TYR A 54 4.18 -8.48 -7.12
N GLY A 55 5.29 -8.00 -6.53
CA GLY A 55 6.11 -6.92 -7.07
C GLY A 55 7.33 -7.45 -7.85
N ALA A 56 7.93 -6.59 -8.64
CA ALA A 56 9.09 -6.93 -9.48
C ALA A 56 10.44 -6.77 -8.75
N GLU A 57 10.47 -6.23 -7.54
CA GLU A 57 11.69 -5.96 -6.77
C GLU A 57 11.84 -6.95 -5.60
N THR A 58 13.07 -7.10 -5.11
CA THR A 58 13.38 -7.83 -3.87
C THR A 58 13.98 -6.88 -2.84
N ILE A 59 13.92 -7.25 -1.56
CA ILE A 59 14.46 -6.42 -0.48
C ILE A 59 15.95 -6.11 -0.68
N GLU A 60 16.71 -7.10 -1.13
CA GLU A 60 18.14 -6.96 -1.38
C GLU A 60 18.41 -6.01 -2.57
N ALA A 61 17.59 -6.10 -3.62
CA ALA A 61 17.69 -5.20 -4.77
C ALA A 61 17.33 -3.75 -4.37
N ILE A 62 16.27 -3.56 -3.58
CA ILE A 62 15.86 -2.24 -3.08
C ILE A 62 17.02 -1.59 -2.31
N GLN A 63 17.59 -2.29 -1.31
CA GLN A 63 18.70 -1.78 -0.54
C GLN A 63 19.92 -1.47 -1.43
N LEU A 64 20.29 -2.40 -2.33
CA LEU A 64 21.41 -2.21 -3.25
C LEU A 64 21.22 -0.98 -4.15
N VAL A 65 20.02 -0.80 -4.70
CA VAL A 65 19.69 0.34 -5.56
C VAL A 65 19.77 1.65 -4.79
N ILE A 66 19.27 1.70 -3.57
CA ILE A 66 19.42 2.88 -2.72
C ILE A 66 20.88 3.18 -2.47
N ASP A 67 21.64 2.22 -1.94
CA ASP A 67 23.02 2.43 -1.49
C ASP A 67 23.98 2.79 -2.62
N ARG A 68 23.83 2.13 -3.78
CA ARG A 68 24.80 2.23 -4.88
C ARG A 68 24.48 3.28 -5.92
N TYR A 69 23.22 3.58 -6.13
CA TYR A 69 22.77 4.44 -7.22
C TYR A 69 22.07 5.70 -6.73
N LEU A 70 21.03 5.55 -5.89
CA LEU A 70 20.18 6.68 -5.55
C LEU A 70 20.82 7.58 -4.48
N ALA A 71 21.33 7.03 -3.38
CA ALA A 71 21.92 7.84 -2.32
C ALA A 71 23.08 8.71 -2.80
N PRO A 72 24.07 8.21 -3.56
CA PRO A 72 25.14 9.06 -4.09
C PRO A 72 24.64 10.20 -4.99
N ALA A 73 23.55 9.98 -5.75
CA ALA A 73 22.98 10.98 -6.64
C ALA A 73 22.17 12.07 -5.90
N LEU A 74 21.72 11.78 -4.67
CA LEU A 74 20.83 12.66 -3.90
C LEU A 74 21.53 13.42 -2.79
N ILE A 75 22.64 12.92 -2.26
CA ILE A 75 23.42 13.63 -1.25
C ILE A 75 23.80 15.03 -1.74
N GLY A 76 23.59 16.04 -0.88
CA GLY A 76 23.80 17.46 -1.20
C GLY A 76 22.62 18.13 -1.90
N ARG A 77 21.56 17.40 -2.28
CA ARG A 77 20.31 18.00 -2.80
C ARG A 77 19.41 18.48 -1.67
N ASP A 78 18.45 19.32 -2.02
CA ASP A 78 17.43 19.77 -1.08
C ASP A 78 16.34 18.68 -0.90
N PRO A 79 16.15 18.12 0.32
CA PRO A 79 15.13 17.10 0.57
C PRO A 79 13.69 17.60 0.44
N ALA A 80 13.45 18.91 0.46
CA ALA A 80 12.12 19.49 0.25
C ALA A 80 11.76 19.75 -1.23
N ALA A 81 12.73 19.61 -2.12
CA ALA A 81 12.51 19.79 -3.56
C ALA A 81 12.02 18.49 -4.22
N PHE A 82 10.84 18.00 -3.81
CA PHE A 82 10.34 16.66 -4.13
C PHE A 82 10.33 16.32 -5.62
N GLU A 83 9.79 17.19 -6.48
CA GLU A 83 9.76 16.93 -7.94
C GLU A 83 11.20 16.85 -8.53
N ALA A 84 12.12 17.66 -8.03
CA ALA A 84 13.52 17.62 -8.48
C ALA A 84 14.23 16.34 -7.98
N LEU A 85 13.88 15.84 -6.79
CA LEU A 85 14.40 14.58 -6.28
C LEU A 85 13.87 13.40 -7.10
N VAL A 86 12.57 13.36 -7.38
CA VAL A 86 11.95 12.32 -8.22
C VAL A 86 12.59 12.32 -9.61
N ALA A 87 12.74 13.48 -10.24
CA ALA A 87 13.40 13.60 -11.54
C ALA A 87 14.87 13.13 -11.50
N ALA A 88 15.60 13.44 -10.43
CA ALA A 88 16.97 12.98 -10.27
C ALA A 88 17.06 11.45 -10.12
N MET A 89 16.14 10.84 -9.35
CA MET A 89 16.07 9.38 -9.22
C MET A 89 15.72 8.71 -10.55
N ASP A 90 14.83 9.29 -11.34
CA ASP A 90 14.42 8.74 -12.64
C ASP A 90 15.53 8.80 -13.70
N VAL A 91 16.39 9.81 -13.66
CA VAL A 91 17.57 9.91 -14.51
C VAL A 91 18.65 8.94 -14.05
N THR A 92 18.79 8.74 -12.73
CA THR A 92 19.82 7.87 -12.15
C THR A 92 19.61 6.40 -12.48
N ILE A 93 18.37 5.92 -12.36
CA ILE A 93 18.03 4.53 -12.63
C ILE A 93 16.57 4.43 -13.12
N LYS A 94 16.32 3.57 -14.12
CA LYS A 94 14.98 3.28 -14.60
C LYS A 94 14.24 2.39 -13.60
N ASP A 95 12.91 2.46 -13.63
CA ASP A 95 12.02 1.68 -12.76
C ASP A 95 12.41 1.78 -11.27
N ASN A 96 12.51 0.68 -10.54
CA ASN A 96 12.89 0.64 -9.12
C ASN A 96 12.01 1.54 -8.24
N GLY A 97 10.69 1.45 -8.46
CA GLY A 97 9.71 2.30 -7.81
C GLY A 97 9.72 2.20 -6.29
N TYR A 98 9.95 1.00 -5.75
CA TYR A 98 9.93 0.75 -4.32
C TYR A 98 11.11 1.44 -3.60
N ALA A 99 12.31 1.35 -4.19
CA ALA A 99 13.48 2.05 -3.69
C ALA A 99 13.28 3.59 -3.71
N LYS A 100 12.71 4.11 -4.79
CA LYS A 100 12.39 5.54 -4.94
C LYS A 100 11.33 6.00 -3.95
N ALA A 101 10.29 5.19 -3.75
CA ALA A 101 9.22 5.47 -2.78
C ALA A 101 9.76 5.63 -1.36
N ALA A 102 10.64 4.73 -0.92
CA ALA A 102 11.20 4.78 0.42
C ALA A 102 12.05 6.05 0.66
N ILE A 103 12.86 6.47 -0.33
CA ILE A 103 13.62 7.72 -0.22
C ILE A 103 12.69 8.93 -0.23
N GLU A 104 11.70 8.96 -1.11
CA GLU A 104 10.73 10.06 -1.18
C GLU A 104 9.95 10.19 0.13
N MET A 105 9.47 9.06 0.71
CA MET A 105 8.84 9.05 2.03
C MET A 105 9.73 9.72 3.07
N ALA A 106 11.01 9.31 3.16
CA ALA A 106 11.94 9.88 4.13
C ALA A 106 12.16 11.39 3.92
N CYS A 107 12.21 11.85 2.68
CA CYS A 107 12.32 13.28 2.38
C CYS A 107 11.06 14.07 2.75
N VAL A 108 9.87 13.51 2.51
CA VAL A 108 8.59 14.11 2.89
C VAL A 108 8.45 14.19 4.41
N ASP A 109 8.78 13.11 5.12
CA ASP A 109 8.77 13.08 6.58
C ASP A 109 9.70 14.13 7.17
N LEU A 110 10.95 14.21 6.67
CA LEU A 110 11.94 15.20 7.07
C LEU A 110 11.43 16.64 6.87
N ALA A 111 10.88 16.94 5.70
CA ALA A 111 10.40 18.28 5.40
C ALA A 111 9.21 18.66 6.31
N ALA A 112 8.27 17.75 6.54
CA ALA A 112 7.11 17.98 7.40
C ALA A 112 7.51 18.14 8.87
N ARG A 113 8.45 17.33 9.38
CA ARG A 113 9.02 17.46 10.73
C ARG A 113 9.66 18.82 10.95
N ARG A 114 10.44 19.29 10.01
CA ARG A 114 11.08 20.62 10.08
C ARG A 114 10.08 21.77 10.12
N LEU A 115 8.96 21.63 9.41
CA LEU A 115 7.89 22.61 9.43
C LEU A 115 7.02 22.50 10.68
N GLY A 116 7.18 21.43 11.47
CA GLY A 116 6.34 21.18 12.64
C GLY A 116 4.89 20.80 12.30
N VAL A 117 4.65 20.25 11.09
CA VAL A 117 3.31 19.90 10.59
C VAL A 117 3.22 18.41 10.24
N PRO A 118 2.01 17.81 10.24
CA PRO A 118 1.82 16.46 9.71
C PRO A 118 2.11 16.44 8.20
N ALA A 119 2.58 15.30 7.69
CA ALA A 119 2.95 15.18 6.27
C ALA A 119 1.77 15.44 5.32
N SER A 120 0.53 15.16 5.73
CA SER A 120 -0.68 15.49 4.97
C SER A 120 -0.81 16.98 4.63
N ALA A 121 -0.24 17.87 5.46
CA ALA A 121 -0.26 19.31 5.20
C ALA A 121 0.49 19.69 3.91
N LEU A 122 1.50 18.91 3.51
CA LEU A 122 2.25 19.10 2.26
C LEU A 122 1.45 18.70 1.00
N PHE A 123 0.34 17.99 1.17
CA PHE A 123 -0.54 17.49 0.11
C PHE A 123 -1.95 18.10 0.14
N GLY A 124 -2.11 19.26 0.80
CA GLY A 124 -3.38 20.00 0.86
C GLY A 124 -4.17 19.78 2.16
N ALA A 125 -3.55 19.17 3.17
CA ALA A 125 -4.08 18.80 4.46
C ALA A 125 -5.13 17.66 4.43
N ALA A 126 -5.31 17.03 5.59
CA ALA A 126 -6.26 15.94 5.74
C ALA A 126 -7.70 16.44 5.60
N VAL A 127 -8.54 15.70 4.89
CA VAL A 127 -9.99 15.88 4.78
C VAL A 127 -10.75 14.93 5.70
N ARG A 128 -10.03 14.03 6.37
CA ARG A 128 -10.55 13.07 7.37
C ARG A 128 -9.46 12.69 8.37
N ASP A 129 -9.86 12.42 9.59
CA ASP A 129 -8.96 12.06 10.68
C ASP A 129 -8.86 10.55 10.89
N THR A 130 -9.69 9.78 10.18
CA THR A 130 -9.76 8.32 10.27
C THR A 130 -9.94 7.70 8.89
N LEU A 131 -9.51 6.44 8.76
CA LEU A 131 -9.60 5.66 7.52
C LEU A 131 -10.24 4.31 7.81
N PRO A 132 -11.37 3.96 7.14
CA PRO A 132 -11.98 2.64 7.28
C PRO A 132 -10.99 1.55 6.84
N ILE A 133 -10.85 0.50 7.68
CA ILE A 133 -9.85 -0.56 7.49
C ILE A 133 -10.51 -1.86 7.03
N LEU A 134 -9.98 -2.40 5.94
CA LEU A 134 -10.36 -3.68 5.37
C LEU A 134 -9.36 -4.76 5.78
N LEU A 135 -9.87 -5.96 6.14
CA LEU A 135 -9.06 -7.14 6.42
C LEU A 135 -9.17 -8.16 5.29
N VAL A 136 -8.05 -8.82 4.99
CA VAL A 136 -8.00 -9.95 4.04
C VAL A 136 -8.45 -11.24 4.71
N LEU A 137 -9.43 -11.92 4.12
CA LEU A 137 -9.85 -13.27 4.44
C LEU A 137 -9.20 -14.23 3.43
N GLY A 138 -8.24 -15.00 3.88
CA GLY A 138 -7.43 -15.90 3.07
C GLY A 138 -7.43 -17.34 3.59
N GLY A 139 -8.41 -17.73 4.42
CA GLY A 139 -8.47 -19.04 5.05
C GLY A 139 -8.62 -20.21 4.09
N GLY A 140 -9.19 -19.97 2.93
CA GLY A 140 -9.45 -20.99 1.90
C GLY A 140 -10.77 -21.73 2.09
N GLU A 141 -11.35 -21.71 3.29
CA GLU A 141 -12.64 -22.33 3.64
C GLU A 141 -13.61 -21.28 4.14
N ALA A 142 -14.87 -21.36 3.71
CA ALA A 142 -15.90 -20.37 4.06
C ALA A 142 -16.12 -20.27 5.57
N ASP A 143 -16.18 -21.39 6.28
CA ASP A 143 -16.42 -21.42 7.72
C ASP A 143 -15.29 -20.73 8.51
N ALA A 144 -14.03 -20.93 8.08
CA ALA A 144 -12.89 -20.27 8.71
C ALA A 144 -12.89 -18.75 8.46
N ASP A 145 -13.24 -18.32 7.25
CA ASP A 145 -13.36 -16.91 6.89
C ASP A 145 -14.54 -16.26 7.63
N CYS A 146 -15.66 -16.94 7.77
CA CYS A 146 -16.82 -16.46 8.54
C CYS A 146 -16.50 -16.30 10.02
N ALA A 147 -15.83 -17.29 10.63
CA ALA A 147 -15.42 -17.23 12.03
C ALA A 147 -14.44 -16.06 12.29
N LEU A 148 -13.49 -15.84 11.38
CA LEU A 148 -12.57 -14.70 11.48
C LEU A 148 -13.33 -13.37 11.29
N ALA A 149 -14.28 -13.30 10.38
CA ALA A 149 -15.08 -12.09 10.18
C ALA A 149 -15.90 -11.74 11.44
N ASP A 150 -16.54 -12.73 12.08
CA ASP A 150 -17.26 -12.52 13.34
C ASP A 150 -16.31 -12.05 14.46
N GLU A 151 -15.13 -12.68 14.61
CA GLU A 151 -14.11 -12.24 15.58
C GLU A 151 -13.75 -10.76 15.40
N MET A 152 -13.54 -10.32 14.15
CA MET A 152 -13.16 -8.95 13.83
C MET A 152 -14.29 -7.95 14.05
N LEU A 153 -15.52 -8.35 13.74
CA LEU A 153 -16.71 -7.56 14.01
C LEU A 153 -16.95 -7.39 15.53
N ASP A 154 -16.83 -8.46 16.30
CA ASP A 154 -17.01 -8.43 17.76
C ASP A 154 -15.95 -7.55 18.45
N LYS A 155 -14.71 -7.62 17.99
CA LYS A 155 -13.60 -6.75 18.44
C LYS A 155 -13.69 -5.31 17.93
N ARG A 156 -14.63 -5.00 17.06
CA ARG A 156 -14.78 -3.70 16.37
C ARG A 156 -13.48 -3.26 15.64
N LEU A 157 -12.74 -4.24 15.09
CA LEU A 157 -11.51 -3.98 14.33
C LEU A 157 -11.77 -3.81 12.84
N HIS A 158 -12.62 -4.68 12.25
CA HIS A 158 -12.92 -4.63 10.81
C HIS A 158 -14.40 -4.90 10.54
N ASN A 159 -15.00 -4.10 9.64
CA ASN A 159 -16.31 -4.33 9.04
C ASN A 159 -16.26 -4.26 7.50
N ARG A 160 -15.08 -4.38 6.96
CA ARG A 160 -14.80 -4.50 5.54
C ARG A 160 -13.86 -5.69 5.35
N PHE A 161 -14.21 -6.58 4.45
CA PHE A 161 -13.45 -7.80 4.22
C PHE A 161 -13.12 -7.95 2.74
N LEU A 162 -11.92 -8.45 2.44
CA LEU A 162 -11.50 -8.83 1.10
C LEU A 162 -11.29 -10.33 1.07
N VAL A 163 -12.08 -11.04 0.28
CA VAL A 163 -11.91 -12.47 0.05
C VAL A 163 -10.96 -12.67 -1.13
N LYS A 164 -9.78 -13.24 -0.86
CA LYS A 164 -8.82 -13.60 -1.90
C LYS A 164 -9.30 -14.86 -2.61
N ILE A 165 -9.47 -14.80 -3.93
CA ILE A 165 -9.85 -15.90 -4.81
C ILE A 165 -8.87 -16.04 -5.97
N GLY A 166 -9.10 -17.03 -6.86
CA GLY A 166 -8.25 -17.26 -8.03
C GLY A 166 -7.19 -18.34 -7.83
N LYS A 167 -7.20 -19.02 -6.67
CA LYS A 167 -6.30 -20.14 -6.38
C LYS A 167 -6.97 -21.51 -6.54
N ALA A 168 -8.23 -21.61 -6.15
CA ALA A 168 -9.04 -22.80 -6.28
C ALA A 168 -9.82 -22.78 -7.62
N GLU A 169 -10.66 -23.78 -7.85
CA GLU A 169 -11.59 -23.77 -8.97
C GLU A 169 -12.50 -22.54 -8.89
N PRO A 170 -12.70 -21.80 -9.98
CA PRO A 170 -13.44 -20.53 -9.97
C PRO A 170 -14.82 -20.61 -9.33
N ASP A 171 -15.57 -21.68 -9.61
CA ASP A 171 -16.90 -21.86 -9.04
C ASP A 171 -16.88 -22.05 -7.51
N SER A 172 -15.88 -22.73 -6.99
CA SER A 172 -15.67 -22.92 -5.55
C SER A 172 -15.28 -21.62 -4.86
N ASP A 173 -14.35 -20.86 -5.46
CA ASP A 173 -13.90 -19.57 -4.96
C ASP A 173 -15.05 -18.55 -4.93
N VAL A 174 -15.86 -18.48 -5.99
CA VAL A 174 -17.05 -17.63 -6.06
C VAL A 174 -18.08 -18.02 -5.00
N ALA A 175 -18.36 -19.34 -4.83
CA ALA A 175 -19.30 -19.82 -3.82
C ALA A 175 -18.82 -19.45 -2.40
N ARG A 176 -17.52 -19.56 -2.11
CA ARG A 176 -16.93 -19.16 -0.83
C ARG A 176 -17.13 -17.67 -0.55
N ALA A 177 -16.84 -16.81 -1.52
CA ALA A 177 -17.01 -15.35 -1.36
C ALA A 177 -18.48 -14.99 -1.09
N ILE A 178 -19.42 -15.61 -1.82
CA ILE A 178 -20.87 -15.40 -1.62
C ILE A 178 -21.31 -15.91 -0.23
N ALA A 179 -20.80 -17.06 0.22
CA ALA A 179 -21.12 -17.59 1.55
C ALA A 179 -20.64 -16.65 2.66
N VAL A 180 -19.43 -16.07 2.54
CA VAL A 180 -18.94 -15.04 3.48
C VAL A 180 -19.86 -13.83 3.48
N LYS A 181 -20.24 -13.30 2.29
CA LYS A 181 -21.15 -12.15 2.20
C LYS A 181 -22.53 -12.45 2.80
N ALA A 182 -23.09 -13.62 2.52
CA ALA A 182 -24.37 -14.05 3.09
C ALA A 182 -24.30 -14.16 4.62
N HIS A 183 -23.17 -14.65 5.18
CA HIS A 183 -22.97 -14.78 6.62
C HIS A 183 -22.85 -13.41 7.31
N VAL A 184 -22.05 -12.50 6.79
CA VAL A 184 -21.87 -11.18 7.42
C VAL A 184 -23.08 -10.26 7.18
N GLY A 185 -23.82 -10.48 6.11
CA GLY A 185 -25.01 -9.67 5.77
C GLY A 185 -24.69 -8.18 5.68
N ASP A 186 -25.55 -7.36 6.28
CA ASP A 186 -25.39 -5.89 6.31
C ASP A 186 -24.41 -5.41 7.38
N ARG A 187 -23.84 -6.31 8.20
CA ARG A 187 -22.83 -5.96 9.20
C ARG A 187 -21.50 -5.57 8.57
N ALA A 188 -21.24 -6.00 7.32
CA ALA A 188 -19.97 -5.74 6.65
C ALA A 188 -20.10 -5.63 5.13
N ILE A 189 -19.14 -4.90 4.55
CA ILE A 189 -18.89 -4.84 3.11
C ILE A 189 -17.89 -5.93 2.74
N VAL A 190 -18.14 -6.66 1.64
CA VAL A 190 -17.24 -7.71 1.15
C VAL A 190 -16.77 -7.36 -0.26
N HIS A 191 -15.44 -7.26 -0.40
CA HIS A 191 -14.72 -7.18 -1.67
C HIS A 191 -14.18 -8.55 -2.06
N VAL A 192 -13.89 -8.73 -3.34
CA VAL A 192 -13.23 -9.91 -3.86
C VAL A 192 -12.00 -9.46 -4.65
N ASP A 193 -10.86 -10.12 -4.45
CA ASP A 193 -9.65 -9.89 -5.24
C ASP A 193 -9.23 -11.20 -5.92
N VAL A 194 -9.14 -11.14 -7.23
CA VAL A 194 -8.86 -12.26 -8.13
C VAL A 194 -7.36 -12.35 -8.45
N ASN A 195 -6.61 -11.31 -8.22
CA ASN A 195 -5.18 -11.17 -8.50
C ASN A 195 -4.78 -11.68 -9.90
N GLN A 196 -5.48 -11.20 -10.95
CA GLN A 196 -5.17 -11.47 -12.36
C GLN A 196 -5.38 -12.94 -12.82
N SER A 197 -6.03 -13.78 -12.03
CA SER A 197 -6.01 -15.23 -12.28
C SER A 197 -7.06 -15.73 -13.27
N TRP A 198 -8.01 -14.90 -13.68
CA TRP A 198 -9.06 -15.29 -14.61
C TRP A 198 -8.78 -14.88 -16.05
N ASP A 199 -9.29 -15.68 -17.00
CA ASP A 199 -9.55 -15.21 -18.36
C ASP A 199 -10.92 -14.47 -18.42
N GLU A 200 -11.17 -13.78 -19.51
CA GLU A 200 -12.40 -12.99 -19.67
C GLU A 200 -13.67 -13.83 -19.60
N SER A 201 -13.67 -15.07 -20.11
CA SER A 201 -14.81 -15.95 -20.06
C SER A 201 -15.15 -16.39 -18.64
N THR A 202 -14.11 -16.75 -17.87
CA THR A 202 -14.24 -17.11 -16.44
C THR A 202 -14.66 -15.89 -15.63
N ALA A 203 -14.02 -14.72 -15.87
CA ALA A 203 -14.38 -13.46 -15.23
C ALA A 203 -15.84 -13.10 -15.46
N THR A 204 -16.32 -13.21 -16.70
CA THR A 204 -17.72 -12.92 -17.04
C THR A 204 -18.70 -13.77 -16.26
N ARG A 205 -18.46 -15.08 -16.13
CA ARG A 205 -19.35 -15.99 -15.36
C ARG A 205 -19.23 -15.76 -13.85
N GLY A 206 -18.01 -15.58 -13.37
CA GLY A 206 -17.73 -15.40 -11.95
C GLY A 206 -18.31 -14.08 -11.43
N ILE A 207 -18.07 -12.97 -12.14
CA ILE A 207 -18.54 -11.63 -11.75
C ILE A 207 -20.06 -11.56 -11.72
N ALA A 208 -20.77 -12.16 -12.71
CA ALA A 208 -22.23 -12.20 -12.69
C ALA A 208 -22.76 -12.81 -11.39
N ARG A 209 -22.18 -13.92 -10.93
CA ARG A 209 -22.58 -14.58 -9.68
C ARG A 209 -22.18 -13.78 -8.43
N LEU A 210 -21.01 -13.14 -8.45
CA LEU A 210 -20.56 -12.27 -7.36
C LEU A 210 -21.46 -11.05 -7.20
N GLU A 211 -21.89 -10.44 -8.31
CA GLU A 211 -22.85 -9.33 -8.34
C GLU A 211 -24.19 -9.77 -7.75
N ASP A 212 -24.77 -10.88 -8.23
CA ASP A 212 -26.01 -11.46 -7.69
C ASP A 212 -25.88 -11.82 -6.19
N GLY A 213 -24.67 -12.22 -5.76
CA GLY A 213 -24.35 -12.55 -4.38
C GLY A 213 -24.09 -11.33 -3.47
N GLY A 214 -24.20 -10.11 -3.99
CA GLY A 214 -24.07 -8.87 -3.23
C GLY A 214 -22.64 -8.48 -2.88
N ILE A 215 -21.64 -8.93 -3.66
CA ILE A 215 -20.25 -8.48 -3.53
C ILE A 215 -20.17 -7.00 -3.95
N ALA A 216 -19.43 -6.22 -3.19
CA ALA A 216 -19.38 -4.78 -3.36
C ALA A 216 -18.37 -4.30 -4.41
N VAL A 217 -17.29 -5.05 -4.62
CA VAL A 217 -16.19 -4.73 -5.58
C VAL A 217 -15.52 -6.01 -6.02
N VAL A 218 -15.12 -6.08 -7.30
CA VAL A 218 -14.26 -7.13 -7.84
C VAL A 218 -12.92 -6.51 -8.28
N GLU A 219 -11.84 -6.86 -7.58
CA GLU A 219 -10.49 -6.34 -7.81
C GLU A 219 -9.73 -7.25 -8.77
N GLN A 220 -9.08 -6.65 -9.76
CA GLN A 220 -8.15 -7.18 -10.76
C GLN A 220 -8.50 -8.59 -11.27
N PRO A 221 -9.66 -8.78 -11.93
CA PRO A 221 -10.07 -10.10 -12.43
C PRO A 221 -9.15 -10.64 -13.54
N LEU A 222 -8.65 -9.77 -14.42
CA LEU A 222 -7.86 -10.13 -15.60
C LEU A 222 -6.38 -9.75 -15.44
N PRO A 223 -5.48 -10.36 -16.26
CA PRO A 223 -4.09 -9.94 -16.34
C PRO A 223 -3.94 -8.44 -16.58
N ARG A 224 -2.95 -7.82 -15.94
CA ARG A 224 -2.73 -6.36 -15.96
C ARG A 224 -2.58 -5.76 -17.36
N ALA A 225 -2.13 -6.56 -18.33
CA ALA A 225 -1.96 -6.13 -19.72
C ALA A 225 -3.28 -6.09 -20.51
N ASP A 226 -4.36 -6.70 -20.01
CA ASP A 226 -5.64 -6.81 -20.73
C ASP A 226 -6.58 -5.64 -20.39
N ILE A 227 -6.19 -4.44 -20.80
CA ILE A 227 -6.97 -3.22 -20.59
C ILE A 227 -8.34 -3.29 -21.32
N ASP A 228 -8.40 -3.91 -22.51
CA ASP A 228 -9.64 -4.04 -23.27
C ASP A 228 -10.62 -5.03 -22.63
N GLY A 229 -10.14 -6.11 -22.08
CA GLY A 229 -10.93 -7.04 -21.29
C GLY A 229 -11.48 -6.37 -20.03
N MET A 230 -10.64 -5.67 -19.28
CA MET A 230 -11.06 -4.90 -18.09
C MET A 230 -12.15 -3.89 -18.45
N ARG A 231 -11.99 -3.16 -19.57
CA ARG A 231 -13.02 -2.21 -20.05
C ARG A 231 -14.34 -2.92 -20.34
N ARG A 232 -14.34 -4.06 -21.04
CA ARG A 232 -15.57 -4.81 -21.34
C ARG A 232 -16.26 -5.31 -20.07
N LEU A 233 -15.51 -5.69 -19.04
CA LEU A 233 -16.10 -6.08 -17.76
C LEU A 233 -16.72 -4.89 -17.03
N SER A 234 -16.03 -3.74 -16.95
CA SER A 234 -16.56 -2.51 -16.33
C SER A 234 -17.81 -1.99 -17.05
N GLU A 235 -17.86 -2.07 -18.40
CA GLU A 235 -19.05 -1.69 -19.19
C GLU A 235 -20.23 -2.65 -18.99
N ARG A 236 -19.97 -3.92 -18.64
CA ARG A 236 -20.98 -4.98 -18.59
C ARG A 236 -21.67 -5.12 -17.25
N PHE A 237 -20.95 -4.96 -16.16
CA PHE A 237 -21.43 -5.23 -14.81
C PHE A 237 -21.71 -3.95 -14.03
N ALA A 238 -22.69 -3.99 -13.12
CA ALA A 238 -22.97 -2.89 -12.21
C ALA A 238 -22.08 -2.94 -10.97
N VAL A 239 -21.58 -4.12 -10.58
CA VAL A 239 -20.57 -4.24 -9.54
C VAL A 239 -19.28 -3.58 -10.00
N PRO A 240 -18.73 -2.63 -9.22
CA PRO A 240 -17.51 -1.93 -9.61
C PRO A 240 -16.32 -2.87 -9.84
N ILE A 241 -15.63 -2.68 -10.97
CA ILE A 241 -14.39 -3.36 -11.29
C ILE A 241 -13.22 -2.47 -10.88
N MET A 242 -12.36 -2.97 -10.01
CA MET A 242 -11.20 -2.24 -9.50
C MET A 242 -9.91 -2.71 -10.18
N ALA A 243 -9.07 -1.78 -10.60
CA ALA A 243 -7.73 -2.07 -11.11
C ALA A 243 -6.69 -1.89 -10.00
N ASP A 244 -5.86 -2.90 -9.74
CA ASP A 244 -4.75 -2.87 -8.78
C ASP A 244 -3.40 -3.04 -9.49
N GLU A 245 -3.02 -4.26 -9.87
CA GLU A 245 -1.71 -4.52 -10.50
C GLU A 245 -1.54 -3.83 -11.84
N ALA A 246 -2.64 -3.45 -12.46
CA ALA A 246 -2.62 -2.71 -13.71
C ALA A 246 -2.28 -1.22 -13.56
N ILE A 247 -2.26 -0.68 -12.34
CA ILE A 247 -2.01 0.76 -12.07
C ILE A 247 -0.71 0.89 -11.28
N GLU A 248 0.42 0.78 -11.95
CA GLU A 248 1.75 0.99 -11.36
C GLU A 248 2.25 2.42 -11.57
N THR A 249 1.93 3.03 -12.70
CA THR A 249 2.43 4.35 -13.11
C THR A 249 1.30 5.38 -13.27
N VAL A 250 1.67 6.64 -13.38
CA VAL A 250 0.75 7.74 -13.70
C VAL A 250 0.18 7.56 -15.12
N GLU A 251 1.00 7.03 -16.03
CA GLU A 251 0.65 6.73 -17.41
C GLU A 251 -0.39 5.60 -17.50
N ASP A 252 -0.26 4.55 -16.67
CA ASP A 252 -1.26 3.47 -16.58
C ASP A 252 -2.60 4.03 -16.11
N ALA A 253 -2.58 4.85 -15.05
CA ALA A 253 -3.80 5.48 -14.54
C ALA A 253 -4.50 6.32 -15.62
N LEU A 254 -3.73 7.11 -16.39
CA LEU A 254 -4.27 7.89 -17.50
C LEU A 254 -4.83 6.99 -18.61
N ALA A 255 -4.13 5.90 -18.96
CA ALA A 255 -4.58 4.96 -19.99
C ALA A 255 -5.92 4.32 -19.60
N TYR A 256 -6.01 3.80 -18.36
CA TYR A 256 -7.24 3.20 -17.82
C TYR A 256 -8.39 4.19 -17.71
N ALA A 257 -8.14 5.40 -17.20
CA ALA A 257 -9.15 6.45 -17.07
C ALA A 257 -9.72 6.88 -18.43
N ARG A 258 -8.86 7.02 -19.46
CA ARG A 258 -9.28 7.43 -20.81
C ARG A 258 -10.26 6.48 -21.48
N VAL A 259 -10.09 5.18 -21.27
CA VAL A 259 -10.94 4.15 -21.90
C VAL A 259 -11.96 3.57 -20.92
N ARG A 260 -12.02 4.09 -19.68
CA ARG A 260 -12.91 3.62 -18.61
C ARG A 260 -12.79 2.11 -18.36
N ALA A 261 -11.55 1.63 -18.28
CA ALA A 261 -11.25 0.22 -18.08
C ALA A 261 -11.41 -0.24 -16.64
N ALA A 262 -11.80 0.61 -15.73
CA ALA A 262 -12.14 0.31 -14.34
C ALA A 262 -13.04 1.41 -13.76
N ASP A 263 -13.72 1.09 -12.66
CA ASP A 263 -14.57 2.00 -11.88
C ASP A 263 -13.85 2.53 -10.64
N ALA A 264 -12.79 1.82 -10.24
CA ALA A 264 -11.96 2.17 -9.09
C ALA A 264 -10.49 1.81 -9.34
N PHE A 265 -9.57 2.54 -8.67
CA PHE A 265 -8.15 2.19 -8.62
C PHE A 265 -7.72 1.86 -7.18
N SER A 266 -6.92 0.81 -7.04
CA SER A 266 -6.17 0.50 -5.82
C SER A 266 -4.83 1.23 -5.86
N ILE A 267 -4.59 2.13 -4.89
CA ILE A 267 -3.38 2.94 -4.81
C ILE A 267 -2.51 2.49 -3.63
N LYS A 268 -1.20 2.37 -3.86
CA LYS A 268 -0.21 1.95 -2.85
C LYS A 268 1.06 2.78 -3.03
N LEU A 269 1.54 3.45 -1.99
CA LEU A 269 2.69 4.35 -2.09
C LEU A 269 3.91 3.67 -2.72
N THR A 270 4.20 2.48 -2.24
CA THR A 270 5.35 1.70 -2.70
C THR A 270 5.21 1.31 -4.18
N LYS A 271 4.03 0.83 -4.59
CA LYS A 271 3.76 0.39 -5.96
C LYS A 271 3.86 1.54 -6.97
N GLN A 272 3.27 2.71 -6.68
CA GLN A 272 3.35 3.88 -7.56
C GLN A 272 4.69 4.63 -7.49
N GLY A 273 5.60 4.23 -6.59
CA GLY A 273 6.92 4.86 -6.50
C GLY A 273 6.96 6.18 -5.72
N GLY A 274 6.10 6.32 -4.69
CA GLY A 274 6.12 7.43 -3.72
C GLY A 274 4.81 8.19 -3.60
N LEU A 275 4.76 9.14 -2.65
CA LEU A 275 3.58 9.94 -2.34
C LEU A 275 3.15 10.84 -3.51
N LEU A 276 4.11 11.50 -4.19
CA LEU A 276 3.80 12.41 -5.30
C LEU A 276 3.13 11.66 -6.46
N ARG A 277 3.69 10.51 -6.84
CA ARG A 277 3.13 9.72 -7.94
C ARG A 277 1.77 9.14 -7.56
N THR A 278 1.63 8.64 -6.33
CA THR A 278 0.34 8.16 -5.83
C THR A 278 -0.70 9.29 -5.81
N ARG A 279 -0.31 10.51 -5.42
CA ARG A 279 -1.20 11.67 -5.49
C ARG A 279 -1.59 12.04 -6.91
N LYS A 280 -0.66 11.93 -7.88
CA LYS A 280 -0.97 12.15 -9.32
C LYS A 280 -1.96 11.10 -9.83
N VAL A 281 -1.76 9.81 -9.50
CA VAL A 281 -2.72 8.74 -9.83
C VAL A 281 -4.09 9.02 -9.22
N ALA A 282 -4.15 9.39 -7.94
CA ALA A 282 -5.40 9.75 -7.28
C ALA A 282 -6.09 10.95 -7.95
N SER A 283 -5.34 11.97 -8.37
CA SER A 283 -5.90 13.13 -9.06
C SER A 283 -6.49 12.79 -10.43
N ILE A 284 -5.86 11.86 -11.17
CA ILE A 284 -6.40 11.35 -12.45
C ILE A 284 -7.72 10.62 -12.18
N ALA A 285 -7.77 9.74 -11.19
CA ALA A 285 -8.99 9.01 -10.82
C ALA A 285 -10.12 9.99 -10.43
N GLU A 286 -9.82 10.96 -9.55
CA GLU A 286 -10.78 11.98 -9.11
C GLU A 286 -11.32 12.79 -10.31
N ALA A 287 -10.45 13.22 -11.23
CA ALA A 287 -10.84 13.99 -12.42
C ALA A 287 -11.66 13.16 -13.43
N ALA A 288 -11.43 11.84 -13.48
CA ALA A 288 -12.19 10.92 -14.33
C ALA A 288 -13.49 10.43 -13.69
N GLY A 289 -13.80 10.83 -12.44
CA GLY A 289 -14.98 10.38 -11.69
C GLY A 289 -14.88 8.94 -11.19
N LEU A 290 -13.65 8.40 -11.08
CA LEU A 290 -13.38 7.07 -10.53
C LEU A 290 -13.22 7.15 -9.01
N THR A 291 -13.50 6.04 -8.35
CA THR A 291 -13.29 5.89 -6.90
C THR A 291 -11.93 5.28 -6.59
N LEU A 292 -11.51 5.36 -5.31
CA LEU A 292 -10.20 4.90 -4.88
C LEU A 292 -10.30 3.96 -3.66
N PHE A 293 -9.34 3.07 -3.59
CA PHE A 293 -9.05 2.19 -2.48
C PHE A 293 -7.56 2.31 -2.11
N GLY A 294 -7.26 2.43 -0.83
CA GLY A 294 -5.90 2.45 -0.32
C GLY A 294 -5.38 1.03 -0.09
N GLY A 295 -4.59 0.50 -0.99
CA GLY A 295 -3.98 -0.82 -0.85
C GLY A 295 -2.78 -0.83 0.09
N THR A 296 -2.13 -1.99 0.24
CA THR A 296 -0.93 -2.21 1.07
C THR A 296 0.05 -3.16 0.38
N MET A 297 1.31 -3.07 0.77
CA MET A 297 2.34 -4.09 0.54
C MET A 297 2.77 -4.72 1.87
N LEU A 298 1.92 -4.66 2.91
CA LEU A 298 2.17 -5.11 4.28
C LEU A 298 3.29 -4.31 4.95
N GLU A 299 3.16 -3.00 4.93
CA GLU A 299 4.08 -2.07 5.57
C GLU A 299 4.02 -2.17 7.09
N SER A 300 5.12 -1.83 7.76
CA SER A 300 5.18 -1.64 9.21
C SER A 300 4.57 -0.28 9.63
N GLY A 301 4.85 0.15 10.85
CA GLY A 301 4.33 1.41 11.37
C GLY A 301 4.67 2.64 10.52
N VAL A 302 5.90 2.70 9.99
CA VAL A 302 6.38 3.85 9.18
C VAL A 302 5.63 3.96 7.86
N GLY A 303 5.62 2.89 7.05
CA GLY A 303 4.96 2.90 5.75
C GLY A 303 3.43 2.99 5.87
N THR A 304 2.84 2.38 6.92
CA THR A 304 1.43 2.52 7.25
C THR A 304 1.07 3.97 7.57
N ALA A 305 1.88 4.65 8.40
CA ALA A 305 1.67 6.05 8.74
C ALA A 305 1.83 6.97 7.53
N ALA A 306 2.85 6.75 6.70
CA ALA A 306 3.05 7.49 5.46
C ALA A 306 1.83 7.36 4.52
N SER A 307 1.32 6.14 4.36
CA SER A 307 0.12 5.85 3.57
C SER A 307 -1.11 6.53 4.16
N ALA A 308 -1.31 6.45 5.48
CA ALA A 308 -2.43 7.09 6.17
C ALA A 308 -2.41 8.62 6.00
N GLN A 309 -1.22 9.25 6.12
CA GLN A 309 -1.06 10.69 5.90
C GLN A 309 -1.48 11.10 4.48
N LEU A 310 -1.07 10.39 3.44
CA LEU A 310 -1.50 10.70 2.07
C LEU A 310 -2.98 10.39 1.84
N PHE A 311 -3.44 9.20 2.24
CA PHE A 311 -4.82 8.76 2.00
C PHE A 311 -5.84 9.63 2.71
N SER A 312 -5.49 10.24 3.85
CA SER A 312 -6.35 11.19 4.55
C SER A 312 -6.65 12.45 3.72
N THR A 313 -5.82 12.79 2.73
CA THR A 313 -6.00 13.95 1.84
C THR A 313 -6.82 13.63 0.59
N VAL A 314 -7.08 12.34 0.31
CA VAL A 314 -7.74 11.88 -0.91
C VAL A 314 -9.27 11.84 -0.72
N ARG A 315 -10.00 12.66 -1.46
CA ARG A 315 -11.47 12.78 -1.32
C ARG A 315 -12.20 11.54 -1.84
N ALA A 316 -11.75 10.99 -2.96
CA ALA A 316 -12.38 9.85 -3.64
C ALA A 316 -12.05 8.47 -3.02
N LEU A 317 -11.42 8.43 -1.83
CA LEU A 317 -11.12 7.17 -1.11
C LEU A 317 -12.42 6.56 -0.55
N HIS A 318 -13.24 6.04 -1.44
CA HIS A 318 -14.59 5.56 -1.15
C HIS A 318 -14.57 4.18 -0.48
N TRP A 319 -13.64 3.34 -0.90
CA TRP A 319 -13.59 1.92 -0.50
C TRP A 319 -12.81 1.66 0.79
N GLY A 320 -12.27 2.72 1.43
CA GLY A 320 -11.41 2.59 2.60
C GLY A 320 -10.00 2.20 2.23
N CYS A 321 -9.30 1.51 3.13
CA CYS A 321 -7.93 1.09 2.89
C CYS A 321 -7.60 -0.25 3.56
N GLN A 322 -6.45 -0.82 3.17
CA GLN A 322 -5.93 -2.12 3.59
C GLN A 322 -4.72 -1.96 4.54
N LEU A 323 -4.64 -0.85 5.27
CA LEU A 323 -3.51 -0.51 6.13
C LEU A 323 -3.52 -1.29 7.45
N PHE A 324 -3.56 -2.61 7.39
CA PHE A 324 -3.58 -3.50 8.56
C PHE A 324 -2.23 -4.17 8.87
N GLY A 325 -1.16 -3.85 8.16
CA GLY A 325 0.17 -4.45 8.37
C GLY A 325 0.58 -4.50 9.85
N PRO A 326 0.51 -3.40 10.61
CA PRO A 326 0.83 -3.39 12.04
C PRO A 326 0.00 -4.36 12.90
N LEU A 327 -1.23 -4.71 12.49
CA LEU A 327 -2.06 -5.71 13.18
C LEU A 327 -1.65 -7.16 12.82
N LEU A 328 -0.84 -7.33 11.79
CA LEU A 328 -0.37 -8.64 11.34
C LEU A 328 0.92 -9.05 12.05
N PHE A 329 1.76 -8.09 12.44
CA PHE A 329 3.08 -8.36 13.02
C PHE A 329 3.02 -8.63 14.51
N ALA A 330 3.89 -9.51 14.97
CA ALA A 330 4.01 -9.86 16.39
C ALA A 330 4.68 -8.75 17.22
N ASP A 331 5.43 -7.86 16.56
CA ASP A 331 6.09 -6.71 17.19
C ASP A 331 6.23 -5.56 16.17
N THR A 332 6.78 -4.43 16.58
CA THR A 332 7.03 -3.23 15.79
C THR A 332 8.41 -2.68 16.06
N ILE A 333 8.93 -1.86 15.10
CA ILE A 333 10.17 -1.09 15.29
C ILE A 333 9.88 0.38 15.64
N THR A 334 8.61 0.77 15.81
CA THR A 334 8.24 2.15 16.13
C THR A 334 7.84 2.28 17.59
N VAL A 335 8.17 3.43 18.20
CA VAL A 335 7.75 3.81 19.54
C VAL A 335 6.24 4.02 19.57
N GLU A 336 5.74 4.87 18.66
CA GLU A 336 4.32 5.09 18.45
C GLU A 336 3.75 3.94 17.62
N GLN A 337 2.54 3.50 17.94
CA GLN A 337 1.86 2.47 17.19
C GLN A 337 0.62 3.04 16.50
N PRO A 338 0.32 2.60 15.27
CA PRO A 338 -0.94 2.94 14.63
C PRO A 338 -2.15 2.52 15.49
N VAL A 339 -3.10 3.42 15.68
CA VAL A 339 -4.27 3.21 16.54
C VAL A 339 -5.47 2.79 15.70
N TYR A 340 -5.98 1.59 15.96
CA TYR A 340 -7.16 1.03 15.32
C TYR A 340 -8.33 1.03 16.32
N ARG A 341 -9.43 1.68 15.96
CA ARG A 341 -10.63 1.77 16.80
C ARG A 341 -11.87 1.90 15.92
N ASP A 342 -12.93 1.24 16.31
CA ASP A 342 -14.25 1.38 15.69
C ASP A 342 -14.21 1.17 14.17
N PHE A 343 -13.49 0.12 13.72
CA PHE A 343 -13.29 -0.27 12.32
C PHE A 343 -12.42 0.69 11.50
N GLU A 344 -11.70 1.61 12.14
CA GLU A 344 -10.92 2.64 11.48
C GLU A 344 -9.51 2.75 12.05
N LEU A 345 -8.56 3.11 11.18
CA LEU A 345 -7.23 3.58 11.54
C LEU A 345 -7.30 5.07 11.81
N GLN A 346 -6.85 5.50 12.99
CA GLN A 346 -6.63 6.92 13.26
C GLN A 346 -5.43 7.42 12.44
N VAL A 347 -5.61 8.52 11.73
CA VAL A 347 -4.47 9.15 11.02
C VAL A 347 -3.49 9.66 12.08
N PRO A 348 -2.21 9.25 12.05
CA PRO A 348 -1.27 9.66 13.08
C PRO A 348 -1.16 11.18 13.18
N ALA A 349 -1.20 11.71 14.40
CA ALA A 349 -1.00 13.11 14.68
C ALA A 349 0.48 13.42 14.94
N GLY A 350 0.89 14.66 14.73
CA GLY A 350 2.25 15.12 14.99
C GLY A 350 3.05 15.43 13.71
N PRO A 351 4.25 15.99 13.87
CA PRO A 351 5.09 16.35 12.74
C PRO A 351 5.54 15.13 11.91
N GLY A 352 5.63 15.32 10.60
CA GLY A 352 6.00 14.23 9.70
C GLY A 352 4.91 13.16 9.62
N PHE A 353 5.31 11.90 9.69
CA PHE A 353 4.39 10.78 9.77
C PHE A 353 3.90 10.49 11.19
N GLY A 354 4.40 11.23 12.21
CA GLY A 354 4.03 11.01 13.61
C GLY A 354 4.59 9.71 14.19
N MET A 355 5.70 9.19 13.66
CA MET A 355 6.37 7.96 14.09
C MET A 355 7.82 8.22 14.44
N SER A 356 8.35 7.53 15.44
CA SER A 356 9.77 7.49 15.77
C SER A 356 10.23 6.04 15.90
N ILE A 357 11.54 5.80 15.74
CA ILE A 357 12.11 4.45 15.76
C ILE A 357 12.53 4.08 17.19
N ASP A 358 12.16 2.89 17.60
CA ASP A 358 12.74 2.18 18.76
C ASP A 358 14.03 1.52 18.28
N GLU A 359 15.18 2.11 18.64
CA GLU A 359 16.49 1.68 18.16
C GLU A 359 16.86 0.27 18.66
N ASP A 360 16.43 -0.10 19.86
CA ASP A 360 16.71 -1.44 20.41
C ASP A 360 15.94 -2.51 19.65
N LYS A 361 14.66 -2.24 19.32
CA LYS A 361 13.86 -3.14 18.50
C LYS A 361 14.35 -3.21 17.05
N LEU A 362 14.70 -2.07 16.46
CA LEU A 362 15.29 -2.08 15.13
C LEU A 362 16.58 -2.91 15.10
N ALA A 363 17.47 -2.73 16.08
CA ALA A 363 18.71 -3.51 16.16
C ALA A 363 18.45 -5.02 16.37
N PHE A 364 17.38 -5.37 17.10
CA PHE A 364 16.98 -6.77 17.31
C PHE A 364 16.47 -7.45 16.04
N TYR A 365 15.68 -6.73 15.22
CA TYR A 365 15.09 -7.28 14.00
C TYR A 365 15.93 -7.05 12.74
N ALA A 366 17.03 -6.26 12.82
CA ALA A 366 17.89 -5.99 11.68
C ALA A 366 18.63 -7.25 11.21
N ARG A 367 18.65 -7.49 9.90
CA ARG A 367 19.45 -8.58 9.29
C ARG A 367 20.94 -8.31 9.33
N ASP A 368 21.30 -7.04 9.07
CA ASP A 368 22.66 -6.59 8.93
C ASP A 368 22.86 -5.22 9.61
N ARG A 369 24.11 -4.79 9.70
CA ARG A 369 24.42 -3.43 10.17
C ARG A 369 23.86 -2.39 9.21
N PRO A 370 23.47 -1.19 9.71
CA PRO A 370 23.06 -0.09 8.88
C PRO A 370 24.12 0.24 7.82
N ARG A 371 23.68 0.54 6.60
CA ARG A 371 24.53 1.01 5.52
C ARG A 371 24.29 2.49 5.30
N THR A 372 25.33 3.31 5.44
CA THR A 372 25.23 4.77 5.37
C THR A 372 26.02 5.30 4.21
N SER A 373 25.36 6.04 3.33
CA SER A 373 25.98 6.88 2.30
C SER A 373 26.09 8.30 2.85
N ILE A 374 27.28 8.84 2.82
CA ILE A 374 27.58 10.22 3.28
C ILE A 374 28.16 11.05 2.13
N ARG A 375 28.07 12.38 2.28
CA ARG A 375 28.79 13.28 1.38
C ARG A 375 30.29 13.12 1.60
N THR A 376 31.00 12.62 0.59
CA THR A 376 32.50 12.70 0.59
C THR A 376 32.87 14.14 0.49
N ALA A 377 33.74 14.61 1.39
CA ALA A 377 34.40 15.91 1.23
C ALA A 377 35.14 15.93 -0.11
N ALA A 378 34.79 16.91 -0.94
CA ALA A 378 35.50 17.14 -2.23
C ALA A 378 36.87 17.68 -2.00
#